data_abba7c0f6a44596e0c368bbfafe275d2
#
_entry.id   abba7c0f6a44596e0c368bbfafe275d2
#
_cell.length_a   1.000
_cell.length_b   1.000
_cell.length_c   1.000
_cell.angle_alpha   90.00
_cell.angle_beta   90.00
_cell.angle_gamma   90.00
#
_symmetry.space_group_name_H-M   'P 1'
#
loop_
_entity.id
_entity.type
_entity.pdbx_description
1 polymer ?
#
loop_
_entity_poly.entity_id
_entity_poly.type
_entity_poly.pdbx_seq_one_letter_code
_entity_poly.pdbx_strand_id
1 'polypeptide(L)'
;MSRQQEPMNGRVAGAPISWGVCEVPGWGYQLPADRVLAEMAAVGLTATEFGPVGYLPTDPGARAALLAEHGLSAAGGFVPVVLHEPGAVEAVDRTLDAFGDGHPVLVLAAATGQEGYDTRPELDADGWSALLSNLDRAAARAAERGFTATLHPHVGTMVEGPDEVHRVLDGTGIPLCLDTGHLLIGGTDPAELARAAAARIGHVHLKDVTAAVAHKVAGHEISYADGVYGGLYRPLGQGDVDIAGVVDALEAVGYQGWYVLEQDTMLDGPPSDEGPVRAVRESLDYLRGLCGGQR
;
A
#
# COMPACT_ATOMS: atom_id res chain seq x y z
N MET A 1 21.30 -5.70 -23.41
CA MET A 1 21.11 -6.89 -22.58
C MET A 1 19.68 -6.80 -22.07
N SER A 2 18.78 -7.66 -22.58
CA SER A 2 17.41 -7.74 -22.04
C SER A 2 17.51 -8.27 -20.62
N ARG A 3 17.07 -7.47 -19.61
CA ARG A 3 16.84 -8.01 -18.27
C ARG A 3 15.80 -9.14 -18.45
N GLN A 4 16.13 -10.35 -18.00
CA GLN A 4 15.14 -11.40 -17.89
C GLN A 4 14.08 -10.87 -16.92
N GLN A 5 12.79 -10.88 -17.33
CA GLN A 5 11.69 -10.54 -16.45
C GLN A 5 11.69 -11.54 -15.28
N GLU A 6 11.81 -11.04 -14.06
CA GLU A 6 11.54 -11.87 -12.90
C GLU A 6 10.06 -12.23 -12.89
N PRO A 7 9.70 -13.51 -12.69
CA PRO A 7 8.32 -13.91 -12.59
C PRO A 7 7.66 -13.22 -11.38
N MET A 8 6.35 -12.96 -11.45
CA MET A 8 5.59 -12.31 -10.39
C MET A 8 5.88 -12.91 -8.99
N ASN A 9 6.05 -14.23 -8.89
CA ASN A 9 6.36 -14.92 -7.63
C ASN A 9 7.65 -14.45 -6.93
N GLY A 10 8.61 -13.89 -7.66
CA GLY A 10 9.83 -13.29 -7.10
C GLY A 10 9.63 -11.83 -6.66
N ARG A 11 8.46 -11.24 -6.93
CA ARG A 11 8.14 -9.83 -6.69
C ARG A 11 6.94 -9.64 -5.75
N VAL A 12 6.70 -10.60 -4.85
CA VAL A 12 5.67 -10.50 -3.80
C VAL A 12 6.33 -10.09 -2.50
N ALA A 13 5.84 -9.01 -1.89
CA ALA A 13 6.27 -8.51 -0.59
C ALA A 13 5.10 -8.56 0.41
N GLY A 14 5.41 -8.42 1.70
CA GLY A 14 4.42 -8.25 2.75
C GLY A 14 4.39 -6.84 3.30
N ALA A 15 3.37 -6.54 4.11
CA ALA A 15 3.30 -5.33 4.91
C ALA A 15 2.87 -5.67 6.35
N PRO A 16 3.42 -5.01 7.37
CA PRO A 16 3.11 -5.29 8.77
C PRO A 16 1.62 -5.14 9.13
N ILE A 17 0.85 -4.36 8.37
CA ILE A 17 -0.59 -4.20 8.57
C ILE A 17 -1.35 -5.53 8.44
N SER A 18 -0.86 -6.47 7.61
CA SER A 18 -1.43 -7.81 7.52
C SER A 18 -1.27 -8.62 8.81
N TRP A 19 -0.38 -8.19 9.70
CA TRP A 19 -0.17 -8.73 11.03
C TRP A 19 -0.77 -7.87 12.15
N GLY A 20 -1.65 -6.93 11.81
CA GLY A 20 -2.33 -6.07 12.77
C GLY A 20 -1.51 -4.87 13.22
N VAL A 21 -0.38 -4.57 12.56
CA VAL A 21 0.49 -3.45 12.92
C VAL A 21 0.07 -2.19 12.19
N CYS A 22 -0.40 -1.19 12.93
CA CYS A 22 -0.94 0.06 12.39
C CYS A 22 -0.57 1.24 13.31
N GLU A 23 -0.43 2.44 12.73
CA GLU A 23 -0.17 3.69 13.45
C GLU A 23 -1.41 4.26 14.15
N VAL A 24 -2.61 3.82 13.76
CA VAL A 24 -3.85 4.39 14.29
C VAL A 24 -4.04 4.01 15.75
N PRO A 25 -4.23 4.99 16.65
CA PRO A 25 -4.48 4.70 18.05
C PRO A 25 -5.74 3.84 18.23
N GLY A 26 -5.62 2.79 19.03
CA GLY A 26 -6.75 1.88 19.30
C GLY A 26 -6.98 0.82 18.23
N TRP A 27 -6.07 0.66 17.26
CA TRP A 27 -6.17 -0.36 16.18
C TRP A 27 -6.15 -1.82 16.69
N GLY A 28 -5.95 -2.04 17.96
CA GLY A 28 -5.88 -3.37 18.56
C GLY A 28 -4.47 -3.77 19.00
N TYR A 29 -4.29 -5.08 19.21
CA TYR A 29 -3.01 -5.62 19.68
C TYR A 29 -1.94 -5.57 18.58
N GLN A 30 -0.80 -4.96 18.89
CA GLN A 30 0.33 -4.81 17.97
C GLN A 30 1.33 -5.95 18.15
N LEU A 31 1.58 -6.71 17.10
CA LEU A 31 2.60 -7.77 17.13
C LEU A 31 4.01 -7.16 17.07
N PRO A 32 4.99 -7.71 17.83
CA PRO A 32 6.36 -7.21 17.81
C PRO A 32 7.06 -7.51 16.47
N ALA A 33 7.97 -6.63 16.07
CA ALA A 33 8.65 -6.67 14.78
C ALA A 33 9.35 -8.01 14.49
N ASP A 34 10.13 -8.52 15.45
CA ASP A 34 10.86 -9.79 15.29
C ASP A 34 9.92 -10.95 14.96
N ARG A 35 8.75 -11.00 15.59
CA ARG A 35 7.75 -12.02 15.29
C ARG A 35 7.20 -11.87 13.87
N VAL A 36 6.80 -10.65 13.49
CA VAL A 36 6.21 -10.39 12.17
C VAL A 36 7.22 -10.69 11.05
N LEU A 37 8.46 -10.23 11.20
CA LEU A 37 9.51 -10.49 10.20
C LEU A 37 9.85 -11.99 10.10
N ALA A 38 9.91 -12.71 11.23
CA ALA A 38 10.12 -14.15 11.23
C ALA A 38 8.97 -14.91 10.54
N GLU A 39 7.73 -14.50 10.79
CA GLU A 39 6.54 -15.10 10.15
C GLU A 39 6.50 -14.80 8.66
N MET A 40 6.85 -13.58 8.22
CA MET A 40 7.01 -13.22 6.80
C MET A 40 8.02 -14.12 6.09
N ALA A 41 9.20 -14.28 6.69
CA ALA A 41 10.24 -15.17 6.15
C ALA A 41 9.77 -16.64 6.10
N ALA A 42 9.06 -17.11 7.13
CA ALA A 42 8.56 -18.48 7.22
C ALA A 42 7.50 -18.83 6.16
N VAL A 43 6.72 -17.86 5.67
CA VAL A 43 5.79 -18.06 4.56
C VAL A 43 6.46 -17.90 3.18
N GLY A 44 7.73 -17.51 3.15
CA GLY A 44 8.54 -17.41 1.94
C GLY A 44 8.54 -16.03 1.28
N LEU A 45 8.14 -14.98 2.00
CA LEU A 45 8.33 -13.60 1.55
C LEU A 45 9.82 -13.23 1.60
N THR A 46 10.27 -12.42 0.65
CA THR A 46 11.66 -11.94 0.55
C THR A 46 11.78 -10.42 0.70
N ALA A 47 10.66 -9.73 0.81
CA ALA A 47 10.61 -8.29 1.00
C ALA A 47 9.40 -7.89 1.86
N THR A 48 9.49 -6.71 2.47
CA THR A 48 8.42 -6.11 3.27
C THR A 48 8.41 -4.60 3.13
N GLU A 49 7.25 -3.98 3.34
CA GLU A 49 7.18 -2.55 3.68
C GLU A 49 7.55 -2.32 5.14
N PHE A 50 7.85 -1.05 5.47
CA PHE A 50 8.39 -0.73 6.81
C PHE A 50 7.34 -0.76 7.93
N GLY A 51 6.05 -0.59 7.60
CA GLY A 51 5.01 -0.34 8.59
C GLY A 51 5.12 1.05 9.22
N PRO A 52 4.45 1.28 10.36
CA PRO A 52 4.41 2.56 11.03
C PRO A 52 5.79 3.07 11.47
N VAL A 53 5.93 4.40 11.54
CA VAL A 53 7.16 5.05 12.04
C VAL A 53 7.49 4.57 13.47
N GLY A 54 8.70 4.05 13.65
CA GLY A 54 9.17 3.53 14.95
C GLY A 54 8.82 2.06 15.19
N TYR A 55 8.09 1.40 14.32
CA TYR A 55 7.88 -0.06 14.38
C TYR A 55 9.17 -0.83 14.09
N LEU A 56 9.87 -0.49 13.01
CA LEU A 56 11.22 -0.91 12.74
C LEU A 56 12.21 0.18 13.20
N PRO A 57 13.51 -0.14 13.36
CA PRO A 57 14.53 0.85 13.71
C PRO A 57 14.47 2.08 12.79
N THR A 58 14.54 3.27 13.40
CA THR A 58 14.54 4.54 12.66
C THR A 58 15.87 4.80 11.94
N ASP A 59 16.97 4.27 12.47
CA ASP A 59 18.26 4.29 11.79
C ASP A 59 18.23 3.38 10.56
N PRO A 60 18.51 3.87 9.34
CA PRO A 60 18.41 3.08 8.11
C PRO A 60 19.34 1.86 8.10
N GLY A 61 20.54 2.00 8.67
CA GLY A 61 21.51 0.90 8.73
C GLY A 61 21.06 -0.22 9.66
N ALA A 62 20.56 0.15 10.86
CA ALA A 62 20.01 -0.81 11.82
C ALA A 62 18.75 -1.51 11.26
N ARG A 63 17.89 -0.76 10.55
CA ARG A 63 16.71 -1.34 9.89
C ARG A 63 17.09 -2.32 8.78
N ALA A 64 18.05 -1.96 7.92
CA ALA A 64 18.53 -2.85 6.86
C ALA A 64 19.17 -4.12 7.45
N ALA A 65 19.93 -4.00 8.54
CA ALA A 65 20.51 -5.15 9.24
C ALA A 65 19.43 -6.08 9.80
N LEU A 66 18.42 -5.53 10.48
CA LEU A 66 17.31 -6.32 11.01
C LEU A 66 16.53 -7.06 9.91
N LEU A 67 16.22 -6.40 8.80
CA LEU A 67 15.57 -7.05 7.66
C LEU A 67 16.45 -8.18 7.09
N ALA A 68 17.74 -7.94 6.94
CA ALA A 68 18.69 -8.95 6.44
C ALA A 68 18.84 -10.17 7.37
N GLU A 69 18.74 -10.00 8.70
CA GLU A 69 18.73 -11.12 9.67
C GLU A 69 17.56 -12.09 9.40
N HIS A 70 16.44 -11.57 8.88
CA HIS A 70 15.27 -12.37 8.49
C HIS A 70 15.26 -12.75 7.00
N GLY A 71 16.30 -12.40 6.23
CA GLY A 71 16.33 -12.65 4.78
C GLY A 71 15.36 -11.80 3.97
N LEU A 72 14.94 -10.65 4.51
CA LEU A 72 14.03 -9.72 3.89
C LEU A 72 14.77 -8.49 3.35
N SER A 73 14.22 -7.88 2.30
CA SER A 73 14.61 -6.58 1.77
C SER A 73 13.46 -5.57 1.94
N ALA A 74 13.78 -4.27 1.78
CA ALA A 74 12.79 -3.22 1.83
C ALA A 74 12.08 -3.08 0.47
N ALA A 75 10.75 -3.18 0.44
CA ALA A 75 9.92 -2.95 -0.74
C ALA A 75 9.46 -1.51 -0.84
N GLY A 76 8.99 -0.94 0.27
CA GLY A 76 8.42 0.40 0.32
C GLY A 76 8.10 0.84 1.74
N GLY A 77 7.41 1.95 1.84
CA GLY A 77 6.86 2.43 3.10
C GLY A 77 5.78 3.47 2.88
N PHE A 78 4.70 3.33 3.65
CA PHE A 78 3.59 4.26 3.65
C PHE A 78 3.98 5.61 4.26
N VAL A 79 3.68 6.70 3.57
CA VAL A 79 4.12 8.06 3.90
C VAL A 79 2.94 9.03 3.78
N PRO A 80 2.16 9.23 4.86
CA PRO A 80 1.10 10.22 4.86
C PRO A 80 1.68 11.65 4.91
N VAL A 81 1.29 12.49 3.95
CA VAL A 81 1.73 13.89 3.86
C VAL A 81 0.54 14.78 3.53
N VAL A 82 0.40 15.91 4.22
CA VAL A 82 -0.60 16.94 3.90
C VAL A 82 -0.12 17.72 2.67
N LEU A 83 -0.41 17.15 1.48
CA LEU A 83 0.16 17.62 0.22
C LEU A 83 -0.42 18.94 -0.29
N HIS A 84 -1.57 19.36 0.21
CA HIS A 84 -2.20 20.64 -0.14
C HIS A 84 -1.72 21.83 0.71
N GLU A 85 -0.83 21.59 1.68
CA GLU A 85 -0.30 22.61 2.58
C GLU A 85 1.19 22.95 2.30
N PRO A 86 1.64 24.13 2.74
CA PRO A 86 3.06 24.48 2.73
C PRO A 86 3.89 23.49 3.58
N GLY A 87 5.12 23.18 3.13
CA GLY A 87 6.01 22.27 3.83
C GLY A 87 5.89 20.81 3.45
N ALA A 88 4.99 20.46 2.52
CA ALA A 88 4.80 19.09 2.04
C ALA A 88 6.09 18.48 1.45
N VAL A 89 6.79 19.23 0.61
CA VAL A 89 8.03 18.74 -0.04
C VAL A 89 9.16 18.56 0.98
N GLU A 90 9.27 19.45 1.94
CA GLU A 90 10.21 19.36 3.06
C GLU A 90 9.92 18.14 3.97
N ALA A 91 8.64 17.75 4.11
CA ALA A 91 8.27 16.52 4.79
C ALA A 91 8.74 15.29 4.01
N VAL A 92 8.59 15.28 2.69
CA VAL A 92 9.11 14.23 1.82
C VAL A 92 10.63 14.14 1.91
N ASP A 93 11.37 15.27 1.88
CA ASP A 93 12.83 15.26 2.02
C ASP A 93 13.27 14.61 3.33
N ARG A 94 12.62 14.92 4.46
CA ARG A 94 12.92 14.28 5.75
C ARG A 94 12.65 12.77 5.73
N THR A 95 11.61 12.34 5.04
CA THR A 95 11.30 10.91 4.88
C THR A 95 12.34 10.21 4.04
N LEU A 96 12.80 10.83 2.95
CA LEU A 96 13.90 10.29 2.13
C LEU A 96 15.18 10.11 2.94
N ASP A 97 15.51 11.04 3.84
CA ASP A 97 16.65 10.89 4.77
C ASP A 97 16.47 9.68 5.68
N ALA A 98 15.26 9.49 6.20
CA ALA A 98 14.93 8.36 7.08
C ALA A 98 14.86 7.01 6.35
N PHE A 99 14.61 6.99 5.03
CA PHE A 99 14.56 5.74 4.25
C PHE A 99 15.95 5.15 3.96
N GLY A 100 16.98 5.99 3.85
CA GLY A 100 18.37 5.54 3.62
C GLY A 100 18.63 5.05 2.20
N ASP A 101 19.71 4.29 1.99
CA ASP A 101 20.26 4.00 0.67
C ASP A 101 19.61 2.81 -0.07
N GLY A 102 18.64 2.12 0.54
CA GLY A 102 18.02 0.93 -0.07
C GLY A 102 17.04 1.23 -1.21
N HIS A 103 16.71 2.49 -1.43
CA HIS A 103 15.78 2.99 -2.44
C HIS A 103 14.41 2.28 -2.47
N PRO A 104 13.78 1.99 -1.31
CA PRO A 104 12.42 1.45 -1.29
C PRO A 104 11.44 2.48 -1.87
N VAL A 105 10.25 2.02 -2.27
CA VAL A 105 9.23 2.91 -2.83
C VAL A 105 8.64 3.82 -1.73
N LEU A 106 8.57 5.13 -1.99
CA LEU A 106 7.78 6.05 -1.19
C LEU A 106 6.31 5.93 -1.61
N VAL A 107 5.49 5.37 -0.74
CA VAL A 107 4.05 5.22 -0.96
C VAL A 107 3.35 6.42 -0.31
N LEU A 108 3.24 7.53 -1.05
CA LEU A 108 2.66 8.77 -0.55
C LEU A 108 1.13 8.66 -0.46
N ALA A 109 0.56 9.00 0.68
CA ALA A 109 -0.87 9.22 0.83
C ALA A 109 -1.15 10.71 1.07
N ALA A 110 -2.15 11.26 0.39
CA ALA A 110 -2.53 12.67 0.49
C ALA A 110 -3.35 12.90 1.77
N ALA A 111 -2.68 12.94 2.92
CA ALA A 111 -3.32 13.11 4.22
C ALA A 111 -4.16 14.39 4.29
N THR A 112 -5.24 14.35 5.07
CA THR A 112 -6.16 15.49 5.25
C THR A 112 -5.63 16.54 6.21
N GLY A 113 -4.68 16.18 7.08
CA GLY A 113 -4.30 16.99 8.25
C GLY A 113 -5.25 16.84 9.44
N GLN A 114 -6.28 15.97 9.33
CA GLN A 114 -7.24 15.63 10.39
C GLN A 114 -6.96 14.21 10.92
N GLU A 115 -7.44 13.91 12.11
CA GLU A 115 -7.33 12.56 12.68
C GLU A 115 -8.42 11.63 12.12
N GLY A 116 -8.06 10.36 11.91
CA GLY A 116 -8.97 9.31 11.45
C GLY A 116 -9.18 9.27 9.94
N TYR A 117 -10.05 8.36 9.51
CA TYR A 117 -10.33 8.06 8.09
C TYR A 117 -11.79 8.30 7.68
N ASP A 118 -12.64 8.76 8.60
CA ASP A 118 -14.09 8.84 8.36
C ASP A 118 -14.58 10.22 7.91
N THR A 119 -13.68 11.22 7.95
CA THR A 119 -13.99 12.59 7.52
C THR A 119 -12.82 13.20 6.77
N ARG A 120 -13.13 13.99 5.74
CA ARG A 120 -12.13 14.72 4.96
C ARG A 120 -12.68 16.09 4.52
N PRO A 121 -11.83 17.13 4.48
CA PRO A 121 -12.24 18.43 3.95
C PRO A 121 -12.39 18.36 2.43
N GLU A 122 -13.18 19.28 1.88
CA GLU A 122 -13.17 19.53 0.45
C GLU A 122 -12.06 20.55 0.11
N LEU A 123 -11.27 20.27 -0.93
CA LEU A 123 -10.30 21.21 -1.45
C LEU A 123 -10.96 22.10 -2.53
N ASP A 124 -10.73 23.38 -2.42
CA ASP A 124 -11.01 24.33 -3.50
C ASP A 124 -9.97 24.20 -4.65
N ALA A 125 -10.09 25.05 -5.66
CA ALA A 125 -9.20 25.03 -6.82
C ALA A 125 -7.74 25.30 -6.45
N ASP A 126 -7.48 26.17 -5.49
CA ASP A 126 -6.13 26.51 -5.05
C ASP A 126 -5.52 25.35 -4.24
N GLY A 127 -6.30 24.70 -3.36
CA GLY A 127 -5.89 23.51 -2.63
C GLY A 127 -5.55 22.34 -3.57
N TRP A 128 -6.35 22.11 -4.60
CA TRP A 128 -6.04 21.10 -5.62
C TRP A 128 -4.80 21.45 -6.43
N SER A 129 -4.64 22.71 -6.82
CA SER A 129 -3.43 23.17 -7.52
C SER A 129 -2.17 22.96 -6.68
N ALA A 130 -2.24 23.26 -5.38
CA ALA A 130 -1.15 23.03 -4.44
C ALA A 130 -0.82 21.53 -4.31
N LEU A 131 -1.84 20.66 -4.12
CA LEU A 131 -1.68 19.21 -4.01
C LEU A 131 -0.98 18.62 -5.24
N LEU A 132 -1.48 18.92 -6.45
CA LEU A 132 -0.91 18.39 -7.69
C LEU A 132 0.52 18.88 -7.91
N SER A 133 0.78 20.19 -7.69
CA SER A 133 2.13 20.76 -7.79
C SER A 133 3.10 20.13 -6.78
N ASN A 134 2.67 19.90 -5.54
CA ASN A 134 3.52 19.27 -4.52
C ASN A 134 3.75 17.79 -4.79
N LEU A 135 2.81 17.06 -5.40
CA LEU A 135 3.02 15.68 -5.86
C LEU A 135 4.14 15.60 -6.91
N ASP A 136 4.10 16.46 -7.95
CA ASP A 136 5.15 16.47 -8.97
C ASP A 136 6.52 16.85 -8.38
N ARG A 137 6.55 17.84 -7.47
CA ARG A 137 7.77 18.23 -6.78
C ARG A 137 8.31 17.10 -5.87
N ALA A 138 7.44 16.41 -5.14
CA ALA A 138 7.80 15.26 -4.32
C ALA A 138 8.38 14.11 -5.17
N ALA A 139 7.73 13.81 -6.30
CA ALA A 139 8.23 12.81 -7.24
C ALA A 139 9.60 13.17 -7.83
N ALA A 140 9.79 14.43 -8.20
CA ALA A 140 11.08 14.94 -8.70
C ALA A 140 12.18 14.83 -7.62
N ARG A 141 11.90 15.25 -6.38
CA ARG A 141 12.84 15.14 -5.26
C ARG A 141 13.23 13.68 -4.96
N ALA A 142 12.25 12.78 -4.98
CA ALA A 142 12.51 11.34 -4.83
C ALA A 142 13.43 10.83 -5.94
N ALA A 143 13.11 11.15 -7.20
CA ALA A 143 13.89 10.74 -8.37
C ALA A 143 15.34 11.27 -8.37
N GLU A 144 15.56 12.53 -7.96
CA GLU A 144 16.91 13.13 -7.80
C GLU A 144 17.77 12.32 -6.82
N ARG A 145 17.16 11.64 -5.87
CA ARG A 145 17.82 10.82 -4.86
C ARG A 145 17.78 9.31 -5.18
N GLY A 146 17.31 8.94 -6.37
CA GLY A 146 17.24 7.55 -6.83
C GLY A 146 16.04 6.75 -6.30
N PHE A 147 15.09 7.40 -5.63
CA PHE A 147 13.87 6.74 -5.15
C PHE A 147 12.75 6.81 -6.18
N THR A 148 11.80 5.91 -6.08
CA THR A 148 10.49 6.01 -6.72
C THR A 148 9.47 6.48 -5.70
N ALA A 149 8.76 7.57 -6.00
CA ALA A 149 7.57 7.95 -5.25
C ALA A 149 6.33 7.57 -6.03
N THR A 150 5.30 7.10 -5.34
CA THR A 150 3.98 6.79 -5.90
C THR A 150 2.91 7.48 -5.08
N LEU A 151 1.80 7.88 -5.70
CA LEU A 151 0.62 8.29 -4.95
C LEU A 151 -0.28 7.08 -4.71
N HIS A 152 -0.67 6.90 -3.48
CA HIS A 152 -1.59 5.86 -3.01
C HIS A 152 -2.97 6.48 -2.75
N PRO A 153 -3.97 6.28 -3.63
CA PRO A 153 -5.36 6.60 -3.30
C PRO A 153 -5.80 5.76 -2.10
N HIS A 154 -6.31 6.43 -1.05
CA HIS A 154 -6.59 5.77 0.22
C HIS A 154 -7.87 6.34 0.84
N VAL A 155 -8.69 5.48 1.41
CA VAL A 155 -9.89 5.86 2.16
C VAL A 155 -9.54 6.92 3.21
N GLY A 156 -10.36 7.98 3.29
CA GLY A 156 -10.20 9.07 4.25
C GLY A 156 -9.04 10.02 3.95
N THR A 157 -8.43 9.96 2.75
CA THR A 157 -7.42 10.94 2.30
C THR A 157 -7.98 11.90 1.25
N MET A 158 -7.19 12.88 0.82
CA MET A 158 -7.61 13.85 -0.20
C MET A 158 -7.73 13.23 -1.61
N VAL A 159 -7.25 12.00 -1.82
CA VAL A 159 -7.39 11.24 -3.07
C VAL A 159 -7.93 9.86 -2.74
N GLU A 160 -9.24 9.69 -2.92
CA GLU A 160 -9.98 8.47 -2.60
C GLU A 160 -10.86 8.03 -3.76
N GLY A 161 -11.76 8.91 -4.20
CA GLY A 161 -12.77 8.62 -5.21
C GLY A 161 -12.25 8.70 -6.65
N PRO A 162 -13.05 8.21 -7.64
CA PRO A 162 -12.64 8.13 -9.03
C PRO A 162 -12.29 9.50 -9.65
N ASP A 163 -13.05 10.54 -9.34
CA ASP A 163 -12.77 11.90 -9.86
C ASP A 163 -11.43 12.44 -9.39
N GLU A 164 -11.05 12.13 -8.14
CA GLU A 164 -9.79 12.56 -7.53
C GLU A 164 -8.62 11.76 -8.11
N VAL A 165 -8.79 10.46 -8.28
CA VAL A 165 -7.80 9.58 -8.95
C VAL A 165 -7.53 10.06 -10.37
N HIS A 166 -8.59 10.34 -11.15
CA HIS A 166 -8.44 10.87 -12.51
C HIS A 166 -7.76 12.24 -12.51
N ARG A 167 -8.12 13.13 -11.57
CA ARG A 167 -7.48 14.45 -11.46
C ARG A 167 -5.97 14.36 -11.23
N VAL A 168 -5.51 13.39 -10.44
CA VAL A 168 -4.08 13.13 -10.26
C VAL A 168 -3.46 12.56 -11.53
N LEU A 169 -4.09 11.60 -12.18
CA LEU A 169 -3.58 11.00 -13.42
C LEU A 169 -3.44 12.03 -14.54
N ASP A 170 -4.39 12.96 -14.65
CA ASP A 170 -4.40 14.00 -15.68
C ASP A 170 -3.50 15.19 -15.34
N GLY A 171 -3.38 15.49 -14.04
CA GLY A 171 -2.72 16.71 -13.56
C GLY A 171 -1.26 16.57 -13.15
N THR A 172 -0.73 15.32 -13.08
CA THR A 172 0.64 15.06 -12.60
C THR A 172 1.35 13.96 -13.38
N GLY A 173 2.68 13.91 -13.24
CA GLY A 173 3.51 12.80 -13.74
C GLY A 173 3.77 11.68 -12.74
N ILE A 174 3.35 11.81 -11.47
CA ILE A 174 3.63 10.81 -10.43
C ILE A 174 2.96 9.45 -10.76
N PRO A 175 3.68 8.30 -10.64
CA PRO A 175 3.03 7.00 -10.73
C PRO A 175 2.06 6.77 -9.55
N LEU A 176 1.09 5.88 -9.76
CA LEU A 176 0.22 5.44 -8.67
C LEU A 176 0.78 4.20 -7.96
N CYS A 177 0.55 4.10 -6.66
CA CYS A 177 0.41 2.84 -5.97
C CYS A 177 -1.04 2.38 -6.16
N LEU A 178 -1.25 1.35 -6.96
CA LEU A 178 -2.57 0.77 -7.17
C LEU A 178 -2.90 -0.12 -5.97
N ASP A 179 -3.73 0.36 -5.06
CA ASP A 179 -4.28 -0.43 -3.96
C ASP A 179 -5.67 -0.94 -4.35
N THR A 180 -5.79 -2.25 -4.48
CA THR A 180 -7.02 -2.86 -4.98
C THR A 180 -8.19 -2.74 -4.01
N GLY A 181 -7.94 -2.70 -2.70
CA GLY A 181 -8.97 -2.55 -1.68
C GLY A 181 -9.46 -1.12 -1.55
N HIS A 182 -8.54 -0.17 -1.34
CA HIS A 182 -8.91 1.25 -1.19
C HIS A 182 -9.58 1.81 -2.43
N LEU A 183 -9.13 1.44 -3.62
CA LEU A 183 -9.79 1.86 -4.87
C LEU A 183 -11.22 1.33 -4.95
N LEU A 184 -11.46 0.05 -4.64
CA LEU A 184 -12.82 -0.50 -4.66
C LEU A 184 -13.73 0.20 -3.64
N ILE A 185 -13.25 0.42 -2.41
CA ILE A 185 -14.01 1.13 -1.37
C ILE A 185 -14.33 2.56 -1.82
N GLY A 186 -13.36 3.26 -2.42
CA GLY A 186 -13.53 4.61 -2.97
C GLY A 186 -14.39 4.68 -4.24
N GLY A 187 -14.83 3.53 -4.79
CA GLY A 187 -15.71 3.47 -5.96
C GLY A 187 -15.00 3.40 -7.32
N THR A 188 -13.69 3.14 -7.32
CA THR A 188 -12.91 2.92 -8.54
C THR A 188 -12.70 1.41 -8.75
N ASP A 189 -13.04 0.86 -9.92
CA ASP A 189 -12.70 -0.53 -10.26
C ASP A 189 -11.18 -0.66 -10.49
N PRO A 190 -10.46 -1.42 -9.64
CA PRO A 190 -9.01 -1.51 -9.73
C PRO A 190 -8.54 -2.24 -10.99
N ALA A 191 -9.30 -3.20 -11.52
CA ALA A 191 -8.94 -3.92 -12.73
C ALA A 191 -9.16 -3.05 -13.98
N GLU A 192 -10.20 -2.24 -14.02
CA GLU A 192 -10.39 -1.24 -15.08
C GLU A 192 -9.29 -0.19 -15.05
N LEU A 193 -8.96 0.32 -13.86
CA LEU A 193 -7.85 1.28 -13.70
C LEU A 193 -6.52 0.67 -14.13
N ALA A 194 -6.23 -0.58 -13.73
CA ALA A 194 -5.01 -1.28 -14.15
C ALA A 194 -4.91 -1.40 -15.67
N ARG A 195 -6.01 -1.73 -16.36
CA ARG A 195 -6.04 -1.80 -17.83
C ARG A 195 -5.88 -0.43 -18.50
N ALA A 196 -6.52 0.60 -17.95
CA ALA A 196 -6.50 1.94 -18.52
C ALA A 196 -5.18 2.69 -18.29
N ALA A 197 -4.54 2.49 -17.14
CA ALA A 197 -3.40 3.28 -16.68
C ALA A 197 -2.17 2.43 -16.31
N ALA A 198 -2.01 1.21 -16.84
CA ALA A 198 -0.93 0.29 -16.48
C ALA A 198 0.47 0.92 -16.47
N ALA A 199 0.77 1.77 -17.47
CA ALA A 199 2.06 2.47 -17.58
C ALA A 199 2.28 3.55 -16.48
N ARG A 200 1.24 3.89 -15.72
CA ARG A 200 1.26 4.84 -14.61
C ARG A 200 1.32 4.14 -13.25
N ILE A 201 1.36 2.81 -13.21
CA ILE A 201 1.44 2.06 -11.95
C ILE A 201 2.91 1.79 -11.62
N GLY A 202 3.36 2.34 -10.49
CA GLY A 202 4.74 2.20 -9.99
C GLY A 202 4.85 1.24 -8.80
N HIS A 203 3.76 0.96 -8.10
CA HIS A 203 3.68 0.07 -6.96
C HIS A 203 2.28 -0.54 -6.84
N VAL A 204 2.15 -1.65 -6.15
CA VAL A 204 0.84 -2.33 -6.02
C VAL A 204 0.65 -2.84 -4.61
N HIS A 205 -0.49 -2.51 -4.00
CA HIS A 205 -1.02 -3.16 -2.81
C HIS A 205 -2.18 -4.07 -3.21
N LEU A 206 -2.04 -5.34 -2.91
CA LEU A 206 -3.09 -6.34 -3.18
C LEU A 206 -3.90 -6.55 -1.91
N LYS A 207 -5.10 -6.03 -1.90
CA LYS A 207 -6.13 -6.19 -0.86
C LYS A 207 -7.39 -6.74 -1.49
N ASP A 208 -7.96 -7.79 -0.91
CA ASP A 208 -9.27 -8.28 -1.31
C ASP A 208 -10.31 -7.91 -0.27
N VAL A 209 -11.47 -7.47 -0.71
CA VAL A 209 -12.50 -6.91 0.18
C VAL A 209 -13.87 -7.51 -0.10
N THR A 210 -14.72 -7.53 0.93
CA THR A 210 -16.13 -7.86 0.82
C THR A 210 -16.90 -6.62 0.37
N ALA A 211 -17.39 -6.59 -0.87
CA ALA A 211 -18.05 -5.44 -1.49
C ALA A 211 -19.24 -4.93 -0.67
N ALA A 212 -20.01 -5.82 -0.05
CA ALA A 212 -21.15 -5.44 0.80
C ALA A 212 -20.72 -4.64 2.05
N VAL A 213 -19.53 -4.90 2.60
CA VAL A 213 -18.98 -4.13 3.73
C VAL A 213 -18.36 -2.84 3.21
N ALA A 214 -17.63 -2.91 2.08
CA ALA A 214 -17.06 -1.74 1.40
C ALA A 214 -18.12 -0.66 1.11
N HIS A 215 -19.29 -1.06 0.59
CA HIS A 215 -20.39 -0.14 0.35
C HIS A 215 -20.91 0.55 1.61
N LYS A 216 -20.93 -0.13 2.77
CA LYS A 216 -21.34 0.48 4.04
C LYS A 216 -20.32 1.51 4.53
N VAL A 217 -19.03 1.23 4.38
CA VAL A 217 -17.95 2.18 4.69
C VAL A 217 -18.05 3.40 3.77
N ALA A 218 -18.12 3.19 2.46
CA ALA A 218 -18.24 4.27 1.47
C ALA A 218 -19.50 5.12 1.67
N GLY A 219 -20.61 4.49 2.13
CA GLY A 219 -21.86 5.16 2.47
C GLY A 219 -21.88 5.80 3.85
N HIS A 220 -20.78 5.75 4.61
CA HIS A 220 -20.69 6.24 6.01
C HIS A 220 -21.74 5.61 6.96
N GLU A 221 -22.22 4.40 6.63
CA GLU A 221 -23.12 3.63 7.52
C GLU A 221 -22.37 3.04 8.72
N ILE A 222 -21.10 2.72 8.52
CA ILE A 222 -20.14 2.27 9.54
C ILE A 222 -18.82 3.01 9.34
N SER A 223 -18.02 3.15 10.41
CA SER A 223 -16.68 3.69 10.32
C SER A 223 -15.75 2.75 9.54
N TYR A 224 -14.65 3.27 9.00
CA TYR A 224 -13.63 2.43 8.35
C TYR A 224 -13.08 1.38 9.32
N ALA A 225 -12.77 1.77 10.56
CA ALA A 225 -12.28 0.86 11.59
C ALA A 225 -13.29 -0.26 11.93
N ASP A 226 -14.58 0.07 12.06
CA ASP A 226 -15.64 -0.94 12.26
C ASP A 226 -15.75 -1.89 11.06
N GLY A 227 -15.57 -1.37 9.85
CA GLY A 227 -15.52 -2.18 8.63
C GLY A 227 -14.38 -3.19 8.67
N VAL A 228 -13.17 -2.74 8.99
CA VAL A 228 -11.98 -3.61 9.13
C VAL A 228 -12.20 -4.68 10.18
N TYR A 229 -12.64 -4.29 11.39
CA TYR A 229 -12.94 -5.21 12.47
C TYR A 229 -14.06 -6.20 12.09
N GLY A 230 -15.04 -5.75 11.32
CA GLY A 230 -16.17 -6.53 10.82
C GLY A 230 -15.86 -7.44 9.63
N GLY A 231 -14.62 -7.55 9.18
CA GLY A 231 -14.22 -8.45 8.09
C GLY A 231 -14.34 -7.84 6.70
N LEU A 232 -14.10 -6.55 6.57
CA LEU A 232 -13.97 -5.84 5.28
C LEU A 232 -12.94 -6.51 4.39
N TYR A 233 -11.75 -6.80 4.93
CA TYR A 233 -10.65 -7.42 4.21
C TYR A 233 -10.66 -8.94 4.33
N ARG A 234 -10.30 -9.59 3.23
CA ARG A 234 -10.28 -11.05 3.07
C ARG A 234 -8.94 -11.50 2.51
N PRO A 235 -8.53 -12.75 2.74
CA PRO A 235 -7.43 -13.32 1.96
C PRO A 235 -7.72 -13.22 0.46
N LEU A 236 -6.70 -13.02 -0.36
CA LEU A 236 -6.84 -12.86 -1.80
C LEU A 236 -7.60 -14.04 -2.43
N GLY A 237 -8.56 -13.73 -3.30
CA GLY A 237 -9.45 -14.69 -3.94
C GLY A 237 -10.66 -15.11 -3.10
N GLN A 238 -10.83 -14.54 -1.90
CA GLN A 238 -11.99 -14.80 -1.02
C GLN A 238 -12.91 -13.59 -0.86
N GLY A 239 -12.57 -12.45 -1.46
CA GLY A 239 -13.39 -11.26 -1.55
C GLY A 239 -13.99 -11.09 -2.95
N ASP A 240 -14.32 -9.85 -3.27
CA ASP A 240 -15.05 -9.49 -4.49
C ASP A 240 -14.17 -8.70 -5.49
N VAL A 241 -12.88 -8.50 -5.23
CA VAL A 241 -11.97 -7.77 -6.12
C VAL A 241 -11.45 -8.69 -7.24
N ASP A 242 -11.45 -8.20 -8.48
CA ASP A 242 -10.83 -8.90 -9.62
C ASP A 242 -9.28 -8.79 -9.56
N ILE A 243 -8.69 -9.45 -8.54
CA ILE A 243 -7.23 -9.49 -8.36
C ILE A 243 -6.53 -10.08 -9.59
N ALA A 244 -7.10 -11.12 -10.19
CA ALA A 244 -6.53 -11.76 -11.37
C ALA A 244 -6.48 -10.77 -12.54
N GLY A 245 -7.56 -10.02 -12.79
CA GLY A 245 -7.61 -9.00 -13.85
C GLY A 245 -6.60 -7.87 -13.63
N VAL A 246 -6.33 -7.47 -12.39
CA VAL A 246 -5.28 -6.49 -12.07
C VAL A 246 -3.90 -7.04 -12.41
N VAL A 247 -3.58 -8.24 -11.92
CA VAL A 247 -2.29 -8.88 -12.18
C VAL A 247 -2.07 -9.09 -13.67
N ASP A 248 -3.06 -9.63 -14.39
CA ASP A 248 -2.97 -9.87 -15.84
C ASP A 248 -2.73 -8.58 -16.63
N ALA A 249 -3.41 -7.49 -16.28
CA ALA A 249 -3.23 -6.19 -16.92
C ALA A 249 -1.81 -5.63 -16.74
N LEU A 250 -1.24 -5.77 -15.54
CA LEU A 250 0.09 -5.27 -15.23
C LEU A 250 1.19 -6.15 -15.82
N GLU A 251 1.07 -7.48 -15.74
CA GLU A 251 2.03 -8.41 -16.36
C GLU A 251 2.04 -8.28 -17.88
N ALA A 252 0.90 -8.00 -18.52
CA ALA A 252 0.81 -7.79 -19.96
C ALA A 252 1.65 -6.61 -20.47
N VAL A 253 1.88 -5.58 -19.65
CA VAL A 253 2.75 -4.44 -19.97
C VAL A 253 4.18 -4.60 -19.44
N GLY A 254 4.47 -5.72 -18.79
CA GLY A 254 5.80 -6.00 -18.24
C GLY A 254 6.11 -5.25 -16.95
N TYR A 255 5.13 -5.06 -16.08
CA TYR A 255 5.34 -4.46 -14.75
C TYR A 255 6.45 -5.17 -13.99
N GLN A 256 7.36 -4.42 -13.35
CA GLN A 256 8.54 -4.95 -12.64
C GLN A 256 8.60 -4.52 -11.16
N GLY A 257 7.57 -3.84 -10.67
CA GLY A 257 7.46 -3.44 -9.26
C GLY A 257 7.01 -4.57 -8.34
N TRP A 258 6.90 -4.28 -7.06
CA TRP A 258 6.40 -5.20 -6.05
C TRP A 258 4.88 -5.32 -6.09
N TYR A 259 4.39 -6.51 -5.81
CA TYR A 259 3.03 -6.78 -5.39
C TYR A 259 3.06 -7.00 -3.88
N VAL A 260 2.60 -6.01 -3.12
CA VAL A 260 2.60 -6.07 -1.66
C VAL A 260 1.29 -6.68 -1.19
N LEU A 261 1.36 -7.76 -0.41
CA LEU A 261 0.19 -8.31 0.25
C LEU A 261 -0.19 -7.45 1.44
N GLU A 262 -1.37 -6.89 1.38
CA GLU A 262 -1.97 -6.14 2.48
C GLU A 262 -3.38 -6.64 2.78
N GLN A 263 -3.60 -6.99 4.02
CA GLN A 263 -4.91 -7.27 4.58
C GLN A 263 -4.99 -6.55 5.91
N ASP A 264 -5.66 -5.39 5.92
CA ASP A 264 -5.79 -4.62 7.15
C ASP A 264 -6.47 -5.49 8.20
N THR A 265 -5.75 -5.75 9.28
CA THR A 265 -6.13 -6.70 10.32
C THR A 265 -6.13 -6.01 11.67
N MET A 266 -7.17 -6.24 12.47
CA MET A 266 -7.25 -5.82 13.86
C MET A 266 -7.23 -7.06 14.75
N LEU A 267 -6.36 -7.07 15.76
CA LEU A 267 -6.20 -8.18 16.68
C LEU A 267 -6.74 -7.80 18.07
N ASP A 268 -7.61 -8.62 18.65
CA ASP A 268 -8.13 -8.40 20.02
C ASP A 268 -7.07 -8.68 21.10
N GLY A 269 -6.02 -9.44 20.75
CA GLY A 269 -4.94 -9.83 21.64
C GLY A 269 -3.89 -10.68 20.95
N PRO A 270 -2.88 -11.19 21.69
CA PRO A 270 -1.90 -12.09 21.10
C PRO A 270 -2.59 -13.33 20.54
N PRO A 271 -2.40 -13.66 19.24
CA PRO A 271 -3.00 -14.84 18.65
C PRO A 271 -2.46 -16.11 19.32
N SER A 272 -3.37 -17.05 19.60
CA SER A 272 -3.07 -18.36 20.23
C SER A 272 -2.75 -19.45 19.22
N ASP A 273 -3.00 -19.21 17.93
CA ASP A 273 -2.73 -20.08 16.80
C ASP A 273 -1.86 -19.41 15.75
N GLU A 274 -1.94 -19.80 14.49
CA GLU A 274 -1.22 -19.18 13.38
C GLU A 274 -1.57 -17.70 13.18
N GLY A 275 -2.73 -17.25 13.70
CA GLY A 275 -3.18 -15.87 13.57
C GLY A 275 -3.19 -15.38 12.12
N PRO A 276 -2.63 -14.18 11.85
CA PRO A 276 -2.61 -13.59 10.50
C PRO A 276 -1.84 -14.42 9.46
N VAL A 277 -0.86 -15.24 9.88
CA VAL A 277 -0.03 -16.05 8.97
C VAL A 277 -0.86 -16.93 8.06
N ARG A 278 -1.98 -17.47 8.57
CA ARG A 278 -2.87 -18.31 7.76
C ARG A 278 -3.46 -17.54 6.59
N ALA A 279 -3.98 -16.35 6.82
CA ALA A 279 -4.55 -15.51 5.78
C ALA A 279 -3.52 -15.10 4.72
N VAL A 280 -2.30 -14.77 5.16
CA VAL A 280 -1.19 -14.45 4.25
C VAL A 280 -0.79 -15.67 3.42
N ARG A 281 -0.74 -16.87 4.02
CA ARG A 281 -0.46 -18.11 3.28
C ARG A 281 -1.52 -18.41 2.24
N GLU A 282 -2.81 -18.26 2.57
CA GLU A 282 -3.92 -18.44 1.64
C GLU A 282 -3.81 -17.47 0.46
N SER A 283 -3.46 -16.19 0.73
CA SER A 283 -3.23 -15.17 -0.29
C SER A 283 -2.03 -15.50 -1.20
N LEU A 284 -0.92 -15.99 -0.63
CA LEU A 284 0.23 -16.44 -1.40
C LEU A 284 -0.10 -17.65 -2.28
N ASP A 285 -0.87 -18.60 -1.77
CA ASP A 285 -1.28 -19.79 -2.54
C ASP A 285 -2.21 -19.41 -3.70
N TYR A 286 -3.10 -18.43 -3.49
CA TYR A 286 -3.91 -17.87 -4.57
C TYR A 286 -3.02 -17.24 -5.67
N LEU A 287 -2.07 -16.38 -5.33
CA LEU A 287 -1.16 -15.76 -6.31
C LEU A 287 -0.31 -16.78 -7.06
N ARG A 288 0.17 -17.81 -6.38
CA ARG A 288 0.91 -18.93 -7.02
C ARG A 288 0.03 -19.67 -8.03
N GLY A 289 -1.28 -19.81 -7.73
CA GLY A 289 -2.27 -20.39 -8.63
C GLY A 289 -2.43 -19.59 -9.93
N LEU A 290 -2.43 -18.24 -9.85
CA LEU A 290 -2.49 -17.38 -11.03
C LEU A 290 -1.28 -17.61 -11.96
N CYS A 291 -0.08 -17.74 -11.40
CA CYS A 291 1.14 -18.00 -12.19
C CYS A 291 1.19 -19.40 -12.80
N GLY A 292 0.56 -20.40 -12.17
CA GLY A 292 0.55 -21.78 -12.63
C GLY A 292 -0.44 -22.07 -13.76
N GLY A 293 -1.46 -21.24 -13.93
CA GLY A 293 -2.51 -21.39 -14.95
C GLY A 293 -2.16 -20.86 -16.35
N GLN A 294 -1.00 -20.21 -16.52
CA GLN A 294 -0.55 -19.65 -17.80
C GLN A 294 0.35 -20.62 -18.62
N ARG A 295 0.12 -21.93 -18.54
CA ARG A 295 0.79 -22.92 -19.43
C ARG A 295 -0.17 -23.51 -20.44
#